data_2d14e8f0e08423957889578cc81f7d92
#
_entry.id   2d14e8f0e08423957889578cc81f7d92
#
_cell.length_a   1.000
_cell.length_b   1.000
_cell.length_c   1.000
_cell.angle_alpha   90.00
_cell.angle_beta   90.00
_cell.angle_gamma   90.00
#
_symmetry.space_group_name_H-M   'P 1'
#
loop_
_entity.id
_entity.type
_entity.pdbx_description
1 polymer ?
#
loop_
_entity_poly.entity_id
_entity_poly.type
_entity_poly.pdbx_seq_one_letter_code
_entity_poly.pdbx_strand_id
1 'polypeptide(L)'
;AGVLVYLVYCVMDKKEDASAAAVATEPEEGFKFSDLGGLFKTTGFWYVAFLCLMFYAGVFPFLKFATKLMIFKYGVDANLAGLIPAMLPFGTIFLTPLFGSIYDKYGKGATLMIIGSCLLTFVHVMFALPINSWVLAIVLMLILGIAFGLVPSAMWPSVPKIIPMKLLGTAYA
;
A
#
# COMPACT_ATOMS: atom_id res chain seq x y z
N ALA A 1 -19.07 6.26 13.06
CA ALA A 1 -18.37 7.15 12.11
C ALA A 1 -18.38 6.56 10.69
N GLY A 2 -17.98 5.29 10.46
CA GLY A 2 -17.87 4.68 9.12
C GLY A 2 -19.18 4.67 8.31
N VAL A 3 -20.32 4.39 8.93
CA VAL A 3 -21.64 4.36 8.25
C VAL A 3 -22.02 5.76 7.73
N LEU A 4 -21.74 6.81 8.48
CA LEU A 4 -22.01 8.20 8.05
C LEU A 4 -21.15 8.59 6.84
N VAL A 5 -19.86 8.24 6.87
CA VAL A 5 -18.94 8.46 5.74
C VAL A 5 -19.40 7.70 4.51
N TYR A 6 -19.83 6.44 4.67
CA TYR A 6 -20.37 5.63 3.59
C TYR A 6 -21.67 6.23 2.99
N LEU A 7 -22.57 6.73 3.82
CA LEU A 7 -23.79 7.39 3.33
C LEU A 7 -23.48 8.68 2.56
N VAL A 8 -22.54 9.48 3.06
CA VAL A 8 -22.08 10.68 2.34
C VAL A 8 -21.45 10.30 0.99
N TYR A 9 -20.61 9.26 0.99
CA TYR A 9 -20.02 8.72 -0.24
C TYR A 9 -21.09 8.30 -1.25
N CYS A 10 -22.09 7.51 -0.84
CA CYS A 10 -23.19 7.08 -1.72
C CYS A 10 -24.01 8.24 -2.29
N VAL A 11 -24.16 9.34 -1.54
CA VAL A 11 -24.87 10.53 -2.02
C VAL A 11 -24.02 11.29 -3.05
N MET A 12 -22.72 11.37 -2.82
CA MET A 12 -21.78 12.03 -3.77
C MET A 12 -21.66 11.21 -5.04
N ASP A 13 -21.49 9.89 -4.94
CA ASP A 13 -21.40 8.93 -6.03
C ASP A 13 -22.62 9.03 -6.95
N LYS A 14 -23.84 9.02 -6.40
CA LYS A 14 -25.07 9.25 -7.18
C LYS A 14 -25.13 10.58 -7.92
N LYS A 15 -24.51 11.63 -7.37
CA LYS A 15 -24.43 12.92 -8.05
C LYS A 15 -23.41 12.91 -9.20
N GLU A 16 -22.29 12.23 -9.00
CA GLU A 16 -21.28 12.04 -10.04
C GLU A 16 -21.80 11.15 -11.15
N ASP A 17 -22.48 10.03 -10.83
CA ASP A 17 -23.10 9.15 -11.82
C ASP A 17 -24.14 9.89 -12.66
N ALA A 18 -24.98 10.76 -12.04
CA ALA A 18 -25.94 11.57 -12.75
C ALA A 18 -25.30 12.60 -13.67
N SER A 19 -24.12 13.12 -13.35
CA SER A 19 -23.35 14.01 -14.20
C SER A 19 -22.52 13.26 -15.25
N ALA A 20 -22.01 12.08 -14.92
CA ALA A 20 -21.27 11.20 -15.83
C ALA A 20 -22.20 10.55 -16.88
N ALA A 21 -23.43 10.19 -16.50
CA ALA A 21 -24.44 9.67 -17.43
C ALA A 21 -24.79 10.66 -18.55
N ALA A 22 -24.57 11.96 -18.32
CA ALA A 22 -24.72 13.00 -19.35
C ALA A 22 -23.53 13.06 -20.33
N VAL A 23 -22.40 12.42 -20.00
CA VAL A 23 -21.14 12.43 -20.78
C VAL A 23 -20.73 11.02 -21.26
N ALA A 24 -21.37 9.98 -20.73
CA ALA A 24 -21.01 8.58 -21.00
C ALA A 24 -21.36 8.19 -22.47
N THR A 25 -20.31 7.98 -23.25
CA THR A 25 -20.39 7.56 -24.63
C THR A 25 -20.15 6.05 -24.84
N GLU A 26 -19.77 5.29 -23.83
CA GLU A 26 -19.62 3.85 -23.96
C GLU A 26 -20.14 3.10 -22.72
N PRO A 27 -20.94 2.01 -22.90
CA PRO A 27 -21.34 1.16 -21.80
C PRO A 27 -20.12 0.43 -21.22
N GLU A 28 -19.98 0.44 -19.89
CA GLU A 28 -18.98 -0.39 -19.22
C GLU A 28 -19.20 -1.85 -19.60
N GLU A 29 -18.29 -2.40 -20.38
CA GLU A 29 -18.30 -3.84 -20.68
C GLU A 29 -18.06 -4.62 -19.39
N GLY A 30 -19.03 -5.45 -18.99
CA GLY A 30 -18.91 -6.33 -17.83
C GLY A 30 -17.70 -7.28 -17.97
N PHE A 31 -17.19 -7.75 -16.84
CA PHE A 31 -16.07 -8.68 -16.76
C PHE A 31 -16.24 -9.87 -17.71
N LYS A 32 -15.22 -10.11 -18.53
CA LYS A 32 -15.14 -11.28 -19.42
C LYS A 32 -13.92 -12.13 -19.05
N PHE A 33 -14.09 -13.44 -18.93
CA PHE A 33 -12.97 -14.37 -18.65
C PHE A 33 -11.85 -14.29 -19.72
N SER A 34 -12.19 -13.88 -20.95
CA SER A 34 -11.21 -13.62 -22.01
C SER A 34 -10.20 -12.50 -21.64
N ASP A 35 -10.61 -11.58 -20.79
CA ASP A 35 -9.79 -10.43 -20.38
C ASP A 35 -8.63 -10.85 -19.48
N LEU A 36 -8.79 -11.93 -18.70
CA LEU A 36 -7.72 -12.57 -17.95
C LEU A 36 -6.54 -12.94 -18.85
N GLY A 37 -6.83 -13.55 -20.02
CA GLY A 37 -5.79 -13.91 -20.99
C GLY A 37 -5.02 -12.69 -21.52
N GLY A 38 -5.69 -11.56 -21.71
CA GLY A 38 -5.08 -10.29 -22.09
C GLY A 38 -4.20 -9.70 -21.00
N LEU A 39 -4.68 -9.76 -19.74
CA LEU A 39 -3.97 -9.27 -18.57
C LEU A 39 -2.66 -10.03 -18.32
N PHE A 40 -2.72 -11.38 -18.38
CA PHE A 40 -1.55 -12.24 -18.17
C PHE A 40 -0.47 -12.10 -19.27
N LYS A 41 -0.82 -11.60 -20.45
CA LYS A 41 0.15 -11.26 -21.51
C LYS A 41 0.85 -9.94 -21.30
N THR A 42 0.33 -9.10 -20.40
CA THR A 42 0.91 -7.78 -20.12
C THR A 42 2.08 -7.91 -19.15
N THR A 43 3.30 -7.73 -19.62
CA THR A 43 4.52 -7.81 -18.78
C THR A 43 4.47 -6.86 -17.56
N GLY A 44 3.92 -5.66 -17.74
CA GLY A 44 3.76 -4.67 -16.67
C GLY A 44 2.90 -5.16 -15.51
N PHE A 45 1.85 -5.96 -15.80
CA PHE A 45 1.03 -6.60 -14.77
C PHE A 45 1.87 -7.48 -13.85
N TRP A 46 2.73 -8.32 -14.39
CA TRP A 46 3.57 -9.22 -13.59
C TRP A 46 4.55 -8.48 -12.68
N TYR A 47 5.12 -7.36 -13.16
CA TYR A 47 6.00 -6.56 -12.32
C TYR A 47 5.26 -5.96 -11.12
N VAL A 48 4.07 -5.40 -11.34
CA VAL A 48 3.26 -4.83 -10.26
C VAL A 48 2.75 -5.93 -9.33
N ALA A 49 2.24 -7.04 -9.87
CA ALA A 49 1.75 -8.16 -9.08
C ALA A 49 2.85 -8.77 -8.20
N PHE A 50 4.06 -8.97 -8.75
CA PHE A 50 5.19 -9.50 -8.01
C PHE A 50 5.68 -8.52 -6.93
N LEU A 51 5.76 -7.23 -7.26
CA LEU A 51 6.09 -6.19 -6.29
C LEU A 51 5.06 -6.16 -5.13
N CYS A 52 3.78 -6.20 -5.47
CA CYS A 52 2.68 -6.24 -4.50
C CYS A 52 2.82 -7.46 -3.58
N LEU A 53 2.97 -8.65 -4.17
CA LEU A 53 3.13 -9.91 -3.42
C LEU A 53 4.34 -9.85 -2.47
N MET A 54 5.52 -9.49 -2.97
CA MET A 54 6.76 -9.46 -2.19
C MET A 54 6.71 -8.39 -1.09
N PHE A 55 6.19 -7.22 -1.40
CA PHE A 55 6.08 -6.12 -0.45
C PHE A 55 5.15 -6.48 0.72
N TYR A 56 3.95 -6.94 0.41
CA TYR A 56 2.97 -7.29 1.46
C TYR A 56 3.36 -8.57 2.22
N ALA A 57 4.01 -9.54 1.56
CA ALA A 57 4.59 -10.71 2.23
C ALA A 57 5.71 -10.33 3.21
N GLY A 58 6.46 -9.25 2.96
CA GLY A 58 7.42 -8.72 3.93
C GLY A 58 6.75 -8.04 5.13
N VAL A 59 5.71 -7.26 4.89
CA VAL A 59 5.11 -6.41 5.93
C VAL A 59 4.15 -7.16 6.85
N PHE A 60 3.14 -7.85 6.31
CA PHE A 60 2.06 -8.41 7.13
C PHE A 60 2.49 -9.54 8.08
N PRO A 61 3.28 -10.54 7.66
CA PRO A 61 3.78 -11.53 8.60
C PRO A 61 4.67 -10.91 9.68
N PHE A 62 5.49 -9.92 9.32
CA PHE A 62 6.29 -9.20 10.31
C PHE A 62 5.41 -8.51 11.36
N LEU A 63 4.40 -7.75 10.95
CA LEU A 63 3.49 -7.06 11.87
C LEU A 63 2.77 -8.03 12.82
N LYS A 64 2.38 -9.21 12.33
CA LYS A 64 1.74 -10.26 13.14
C LYS A 64 2.60 -10.68 14.33
N PHE A 65 3.91 -10.69 14.16
CA PHE A 65 4.86 -11.11 15.19
C PHE A 65 5.61 -9.94 15.85
N ALA A 66 5.42 -8.72 15.38
CA ALA A 66 6.18 -7.55 15.83
C ALA A 66 6.06 -7.30 17.34
N THR A 67 4.86 -7.41 17.93
CA THR A 67 4.68 -7.26 19.38
C THR A 67 5.50 -8.26 20.17
N LYS A 68 5.52 -9.54 19.75
CA LYS A 68 6.36 -10.58 20.38
C LYS A 68 7.84 -10.25 20.24
N LEU A 69 8.25 -9.76 19.09
CA LEU A 69 9.62 -9.31 18.84
C LEU A 69 10.02 -8.18 19.81
N MET A 70 9.14 -7.22 20.05
CA MET A 70 9.39 -6.13 21.00
C MET A 70 9.59 -6.64 22.43
N ILE A 71 8.78 -7.62 22.86
CA ILE A 71 8.90 -8.21 24.21
C ILE A 71 10.18 -9.04 24.33
N PHE A 72 10.35 -10.03 23.46
CA PHE A 72 11.38 -11.07 23.65
C PHE A 72 12.78 -10.61 23.23
N LYS A 73 12.89 -9.78 22.19
CA LYS A 73 14.20 -9.32 21.72
C LYS A 73 14.62 -8.00 22.34
N TYR A 74 13.69 -7.07 22.49
CA TYR A 74 14.00 -5.70 22.92
C TYR A 74 13.65 -5.42 24.39
N GLY A 75 13.06 -6.39 25.09
CA GLY A 75 12.72 -6.27 26.52
C GLY A 75 11.67 -5.20 26.81
N VAL A 76 10.83 -4.84 25.85
CA VAL A 76 9.77 -3.84 26.05
C VAL A 76 8.66 -4.44 26.92
N ASP A 77 8.15 -3.66 27.87
CA ASP A 77 7.03 -4.08 28.74
C ASP A 77 5.84 -4.52 27.88
N ALA A 78 5.19 -5.62 28.29
CA ALA A 78 4.10 -6.25 27.53
C ALA A 78 2.92 -5.30 27.27
N ASN A 79 2.65 -4.35 28.19
CA ASN A 79 1.58 -3.38 28.06
C ASN A 79 1.89 -2.30 26.99
N LEU A 80 3.18 -2.03 26.74
CA LEU A 80 3.65 -1.01 25.80
C LEU A 80 4.10 -1.60 24.46
N ALA A 81 4.44 -2.90 24.44
CA ALA A 81 5.02 -3.56 23.27
C ALA A 81 4.15 -3.51 22.02
N GLY A 82 2.83 -3.45 22.16
CA GLY A 82 1.88 -3.31 21.07
C GLY A 82 1.80 -1.90 20.47
N LEU A 83 2.20 -0.86 21.23
CA LEU A 83 2.16 0.52 20.75
C LEU A 83 3.20 0.78 19.66
N ILE A 84 4.37 0.13 19.74
CA ILE A 84 5.46 0.31 18.78
C ILE A 84 5.02 -0.14 17.37
N PRO A 85 4.54 -1.38 17.15
CA PRO A 85 4.00 -1.77 15.85
C PRO A 85 2.77 -0.98 15.40
N ALA A 86 1.94 -0.50 16.34
CA ALA A 86 0.77 0.33 16.03
C ALA A 86 1.16 1.69 15.42
N MET A 87 2.38 2.18 15.63
CA MET A 87 2.85 3.42 14.99
C MET A 87 2.83 3.32 13.45
N LEU A 88 2.97 2.12 12.87
CA LEU A 88 2.96 1.93 11.42
C LEU A 88 1.62 2.34 10.79
N PRO A 89 0.45 1.76 11.14
CA PRO A 89 -0.82 2.17 10.55
C PRO A 89 -1.19 3.63 10.89
N PHE A 90 -0.83 4.14 12.07
CA PHE A 90 -1.04 5.55 12.38
C PHE A 90 -0.18 6.48 11.52
N GLY A 91 1.08 6.12 11.28
CA GLY A 91 1.97 6.87 10.39
C GLY A 91 1.45 6.94 8.96
N THR A 92 0.85 5.87 8.44
CA THR A 92 0.33 5.83 7.07
C THR A 92 -0.82 6.79 6.82
N ILE A 93 -1.61 7.13 7.83
CA ILE A 93 -2.71 8.12 7.72
C ILE A 93 -2.17 9.47 7.19
N PHE A 94 -0.98 9.87 7.63
CA PHE A 94 -0.35 11.13 7.23
C PHE A 94 0.61 10.96 6.04
N LEU A 95 1.36 9.87 6.03
CA LEU A 95 2.41 9.63 5.03
C LEU A 95 1.85 9.25 3.66
N THR A 96 0.75 8.51 3.60
CA THR A 96 0.18 8.09 2.31
C THR A 96 -0.32 9.27 1.47
N PRO A 97 -1.11 10.23 2.00
CA PRO A 97 -1.47 11.42 1.26
C PRO A 97 -0.27 12.30 0.86
N LEU A 98 0.74 12.40 1.75
CA LEU A 98 1.96 13.15 1.46
C LEU A 98 2.71 12.54 0.28
N PHE A 99 2.93 11.23 0.29
CA PHE A 99 3.65 10.54 -0.79
C PHE A 99 2.82 10.44 -2.07
N GLY A 100 1.49 10.33 -1.97
CA GLY A 100 0.59 10.46 -3.10
C GLY A 100 0.76 11.82 -3.80
N SER A 101 0.75 12.91 -3.04
CA SER A 101 0.98 14.26 -3.57
C SER A 101 2.37 14.42 -4.22
N ILE A 102 3.40 13.80 -3.65
CA ILE A 102 4.75 13.77 -4.24
C ILE A 102 4.73 12.99 -5.56
N TYR A 103 4.06 11.84 -5.59
CA TYR A 103 3.89 11.05 -6.80
C TYR A 103 3.17 11.84 -7.90
N ASP A 104 2.07 12.52 -7.58
CA ASP A 104 1.29 13.30 -8.52
C ASP A 104 2.11 14.46 -9.10
N LYS A 105 2.90 15.13 -8.24
CA LYS A 105 3.72 16.29 -8.65
C LYS A 105 4.93 15.90 -9.51
N TYR A 106 5.62 14.81 -9.18
CA TYR A 106 6.89 14.44 -9.81
C TYR A 106 6.79 13.24 -10.75
N GLY A 107 5.74 12.44 -10.67
CA GLY A 107 5.47 11.32 -11.56
C GLY A 107 6.47 10.15 -11.52
N LYS A 108 7.44 10.16 -10.59
CA LYS A 108 8.52 9.15 -10.50
C LYS A 108 8.13 7.93 -9.66
N GLY A 109 7.03 7.26 -10.01
CA GLY A 109 6.49 6.13 -9.24
C GLY A 109 7.50 4.99 -9.04
N ALA A 110 8.20 4.59 -10.08
CA ALA A 110 9.22 3.54 -9.99
C ALA A 110 10.32 3.88 -8.96
N THR A 111 10.79 5.12 -8.94
CA THR A 111 11.81 5.57 -7.97
C THR A 111 11.28 5.49 -6.53
N LEU A 112 10.04 5.92 -6.29
CA LEU A 112 9.42 5.84 -4.96
C LEU A 112 9.25 4.37 -4.50
N MET A 113 8.82 3.49 -5.41
CA MET A 113 8.69 2.06 -5.12
C MET A 113 10.05 1.41 -4.82
N ILE A 114 11.12 1.76 -5.55
CA ILE A 114 12.48 1.27 -5.30
C ILE A 114 12.97 1.76 -3.93
N ILE A 115 12.84 3.05 -3.63
CA ILE A 115 13.26 3.61 -2.33
C ILE A 115 12.50 2.90 -1.19
N GLY A 116 11.19 2.77 -1.28
CA GLY A 116 10.37 2.11 -0.27
C GLY A 116 10.76 0.63 -0.08
N SER A 117 11.04 -0.10 -1.17
CA SER A 117 11.48 -1.51 -1.11
C SER A 117 12.89 -1.65 -0.52
N CYS A 118 13.79 -0.72 -0.80
CA CYS A 118 15.13 -0.67 -0.17
C CYS A 118 15.01 -0.39 1.34
N LEU A 119 14.15 0.55 1.75
CA LEU A 119 13.90 0.83 3.16
C LEU A 119 13.30 -0.37 3.88
N LEU A 120 12.33 -1.06 3.25
CA LEU A 120 11.74 -2.28 3.79
C LEU A 120 12.82 -3.35 4.02
N THR A 121 13.65 -3.61 3.03
CA THR A 121 14.75 -4.58 3.13
C THR A 121 15.73 -4.19 4.22
N PHE A 122 16.15 -2.92 4.26
CA PHE A 122 17.04 -2.39 5.29
C PHE A 122 16.50 -2.64 6.70
N VAL A 123 15.24 -2.32 6.94
CA VAL A 123 14.59 -2.50 8.24
C VAL A 123 14.60 -3.99 8.65
N HIS A 124 14.26 -4.90 7.73
CA HIS A 124 14.25 -6.33 8.06
C HIS A 124 15.66 -6.86 8.34
N VAL A 125 16.66 -6.44 7.59
CA VAL A 125 18.07 -6.77 7.87
C VAL A 125 18.47 -6.26 9.25
N MET A 126 18.14 -5.02 9.60
CA MET A 126 18.44 -4.47 10.92
C MET A 126 17.71 -5.20 12.06
N PHE A 127 16.46 -5.61 11.85
CA PHE A 127 15.75 -6.45 12.81
C PHE A 127 16.33 -7.85 12.93
N ALA A 128 17.01 -8.39 11.93
CA ALA A 128 17.69 -9.68 12.00
C ALA A 128 19.00 -9.64 12.79
N LEU A 129 19.66 -8.47 12.87
CA LEU A 129 20.91 -8.32 13.62
C LEU A 129 20.71 -8.48 15.13
N PRO A 130 21.70 -9.01 15.88
CA PRO A 130 21.61 -9.22 17.33
C PRO A 130 21.80 -7.93 18.13
N ILE A 131 21.10 -6.86 17.76
CA ILE A 131 21.13 -5.57 18.43
C ILE A 131 19.86 -5.43 19.28
N ASN A 132 20.01 -5.32 20.60
CA ASN A 132 18.90 -5.32 21.56
C ASN A 132 18.61 -3.93 22.13
N SER A 133 18.42 -2.93 21.27
CA SER A 133 18.05 -1.57 21.67
C SER A 133 16.60 -1.26 21.31
N TRP A 134 15.77 -1.01 22.31
CA TRP A 134 14.36 -0.65 22.10
C TRP A 134 14.20 0.69 21.36
N VAL A 135 15.13 1.63 21.54
CA VAL A 135 15.16 2.90 20.79
C VAL A 135 15.36 2.65 19.30
N LEU A 136 16.29 1.73 18.97
CA LEU A 136 16.50 1.30 17.58
C LEU A 136 15.23 0.67 17.00
N ALA A 137 14.51 -0.14 17.77
CA ALA A 137 13.26 -0.75 17.34
C ALA A 137 12.21 0.31 16.95
N ILE A 138 12.06 1.37 17.73
CA ILE A 138 11.15 2.50 17.41
C ILE A 138 11.57 3.18 16.10
N VAL A 139 12.85 3.50 15.96
CA VAL A 139 13.37 4.14 14.73
C VAL A 139 13.13 3.26 13.50
N LEU A 140 13.39 1.96 13.61
CA LEU A 140 13.15 1.01 12.53
C LEU A 140 11.65 0.89 12.18
N MET A 141 10.76 0.94 13.16
CA MET A 141 9.31 0.95 12.91
C MET A 141 8.84 2.22 12.23
N LEU A 142 9.42 3.37 12.55
CA LEU A 142 9.15 4.63 11.84
C LEU A 142 9.62 4.55 10.37
N ILE A 143 10.82 4.02 10.13
CA ILE A 143 11.33 3.80 8.76
C ILE A 143 10.44 2.81 8.01
N LEU A 144 9.99 1.74 8.67
CA LEU A 144 9.04 0.79 8.07
C LEU A 144 7.72 1.48 7.69
N GLY A 145 7.22 2.38 8.53
CA GLY A 145 6.03 3.20 8.25
C GLY A 145 6.22 4.08 7.01
N ILE A 146 7.40 4.69 6.85
CA ILE A 146 7.75 5.46 5.65
C ILE A 146 7.74 4.54 4.41
N ALA A 147 8.39 3.37 4.48
CA ALA A 147 8.40 2.40 3.38
C ALA A 147 6.98 1.95 3.01
N PHE A 148 6.14 1.69 4.03
CA PHE A 148 4.75 1.27 3.86
C PHE A 148 3.86 2.38 3.30
N GLY A 149 4.18 3.65 3.52
CA GLY A 149 3.50 4.77 2.88
C GLY A 149 3.95 4.98 1.43
N LEU A 150 5.27 4.86 1.16
CA LEU A 150 5.86 5.13 -0.16
C LEU A 150 5.40 4.14 -1.24
N VAL A 151 5.48 2.83 -0.97
CA VAL A 151 5.23 1.82 -2.02
C VAL A 151 3.77 1.82 -2.48
N PRO A 152 2.75 1.69 -1.62
CA PRO A 152 1.37 1.68 -2.07
C PRO A 152 0.93 3.00 -2.71
N SER A 153 1.40 4.16 -2.21
CA SER A 153 1.04 5.47 -2.77
C SER A 153 1.53 5.69 -4.20
N ALA A 154 2.57 4.97 -4.62
CA ALA A 154 3.08 5.00 -5.98
C ALA A 154 2.60 3.81 -6.81
N MET A 155 2.46 2.63 -6.21
CA MET A 155 2.11 1.39 -6.89
C MET A 155 0.69 1.42 -7.45
N TRP A 156 -0.30 1.71 -6.59
CA TRP A 156 -1.71 1.69 -7.01
C TRP A 156 -2.03 2.70 -8.13
N PRO A 157 -1.61 3.98 -8.05
CA PRO A 157 -1.81 4.92 -9.16
C PRO A 157 -1.00 4.62 -10.42
N SER A 158 0.00 3.72 -10.34
CA SER A 158 0.76 3.31 -11.52
C SER A 158 0.05 2.24 -12.35
N VAL A 159 -0.88 1.47 -11.76
CA VAL A 159 -1.61 0.40 -12.45
C VAL A 159 -2.35 0.90 -13.69
N PRO A 160 -3.16 2.00 -13.65
CA PRO A 160 -3.85 2.51 -14.81
C PRO A 160 -2.93 3.04 -15.92
N LYS A 161 -1.67 3.33 -15.61
CA LYS A 161 -0.68 3.78 -16.60
C LYS A 161 -0.03 2.62 -17.36
N ILE A 162 -0.13 1.41 -16.82
CA ILE A 162 0.54 0.20 -17.34
C ILE A 162 -0.48 -0.73 -18.00
N ILE A 163 -1.71 -0.77 -17.47
CA ILE A 163 -2.74 -1.71 -17.87
C ILE A 163 -3.84 -0.97 -18.64
N PRO A 164 -4.32 -1.50 -19.78
CA PRO A 164 -5.41 -0.90 -20.52
C PRO A 164 -6.67 -0.71 -19.66
N MET A 165 -7.38 0.40 -19.84
CA MET A 165 -8.54 0.80 -19.03
C MET A 165 -9.58 -0.32 -18.90
N LYS A 166 -9.90 -1.02 -20.00
CA LYS A 166 -10.86 -2.13 -20.02
C LYS A 166 -10.47 -3.33 -19.14
N LEU A 167 -9.21 -3.47 -18.76
CA LEU A 167 -8.69 -4.56 -17.92
C LEU A 167 -8.46 -4.14 -16.46
N LEU A 168 -8.67 -2.86 -16.12
CA LEU A 168 -8.36 -2.33 -14.78
C LEU A 168 -9.16 -3.01 -13.66
N GLY A 169 -10.47 -3.20 -13.86
CA GLY A 169 -11.31 -3.87 -12.87
C GLY A 169 -10.79 -5.28 -12.56
N THR A 170 -10.38 -6.02 -13.58
CA THR A 170 -9.79 -7.36 -13.44
C THR A 170 -8.40 -7.32 -12.79
N ALA A 171 -7.62 -6.28 -13.06
CA ALA A 171 -6.26 -6.15 -12.53
C ALA A 171 -6.23 -5.77 -11.04
N TYR A 172 -7.27 -5.09 -10.55
CA TYR A 172 -7.41 -4.73 -9.14
C TYR A 172 -8.09 -5.81 -8.29
N ALA A 173 -8.80 -6.77 -8.91
CA ALA A 173 -9.48 -7.88 -8.23
C ALA A 173 -8.48 -8.96 -7.79
#